data_c4b3f9dc06480a113ff263ebf7f00e8a
#
_entry.id   c4b3f9dc06480a113ff263ebf7f00e8a
#
_cell.length_a   1.000
_cell.length_b   1.000
_cell.length_c   1.000
_cell.angle_alpha   90.00
_cell.angle_beta   90.00
_cell.angle_gamma   90.00
#
_symmetry.space_group_name_H-M   'P 1'
#
loop_
_entity.id
_entity.type
_entity.pdbx_description
1 polymer ?
#
loop_
_entity_poly.entity_id
_entity_poly.type
_entity_poly.pdbx_seq_one_letter_code
_entity_poly.pdbx_strand_id
1 'polypeptide(L)'
;YRFQGDLSIDYSAKTVQISGQDIELTKLEYSIIEFLSMNPGTVYDKERIYEKVCGYDGDGDSRVITELIRRIRKKIQKYTDTEYIETVWGMGYRWGK
;
A
#
# COMPACT_ATOMS: atom_id res chain seq x y z
N TYR A 1 9.80 11.22 -4.86
CA TYR A 1 9.28 10.48 -6.03
C TYR A 1 9.80 9.06 -6.06
N ARG A 2 8.93 8.17 -6.47
CA ARG A 2 9.28 6.79 -6.75
C ARG A 2 8.63 6.38 -8.05
N PHE A 3 9.42 5.80 -8.96
CA PHE A 3 8.91 5.24 -10.21
C PHE A 3 9.18 3.74 -10.23
N GLN A 4 8.16 2.97 -10.59
CA GLN A 4 8.31 1.53 -10.71
C GLN A 4 7.31 1.03 -11.75
N GLY A 5 7.84 0.55 -12.88
CA GLY A 5 6.99 0.17 -13.99
C GLY A 5 6.16 1.36 -14.45
N ASP A 6 4.85 1.19 -14.50
CA ASP A 6 3.90 2.26 -14.87
C ASP A 6 3.37 3.03 -13.66
N LEU A 7 3.84 2.71 -12.45
CA LEU A 7 3.39 3.34 -11.22
C LEU A 7 4.38 4.42 -10.79
N SER A 8 3.86 5.55 -10.32
CA SER A 8 4.66 6.59 -9.70
C SER A 8 4.01 7.06 -8.42
N ILE A 9 4.84 7.38 -7.42
CA ILE A 9 4.38 7.89 -6.13
C ILE A 9 5.06 9.22 -5.88
N ASP A 10 4.28 10.25 -5.60
CA ASP A 10 4.80 11.54 -5.15
C ASP A 10 4.55 11.61 -3.64
N TYR A 11 5.60 11.39 -2.87
CA TYR A 11 5.49 11.35 -1.42
C TYR A 11 5.18 12.73 -0.83
N SER A 12 5.61 13.80 -1.49
CA SER A 12 5.32 15.15 -1.03
C SER A 12 3.86 15.53 -1.24
N ALA A 13 3.33 15.20 -2.40
CA ALA A 13 1.92 15.48 -2.72
C ALA A 13 0.99 14.39 -2.17
N LYS A 14 1.54 13.26 -1.76
CA LYS A 14 0.79 12.10 -1.27
C LYS A 14 -0.17 11.56 -2.31
N THR A 15 0.34 11.43 -3.54
CA THR A 15 -0.44 10.94 -4.67
C THR A 15 0.22 9.73 -5.32
N VAL A 16 -0.60 8.89 -5.92
CA VAL A 16 -0.13 7.72 -6.68
C VAL A 16 -0.76 7.80 -8.06
N GLN A 17 0.07 7.59 -9.08
CA GLN A 17 -0.39 7.56 -10.46
C GLN A 17 0.01 6.26 -11.13
N ILE A 18 -0.84 5.78 -12.03
CA ILE A 18 -0.49 4.65 -12.89
C ILE A 18 -0.73 5.11 -14.33
N SER A 19 0.31 4.99 -15.15
CA SER A 19 0.28 5.43 -16.55
C SER A 19 -0.18 6.89 -16.68
N GLY A 20 0.25 7.73 -15.74
CA GLY A 20 -0.08 9.14 -15.73
C GLY A 20 -1.45 9.52 -15.19
N GLN A 21 -2.21 8.53 -14.72
CA GLN A 21 -3.55 8.77 -14.17
C GLN A 21 -3.54 8.65 -12.65
N ASP A 22 -4.13 9.64 -11.97
CA ASP A 22 -4.23 9.61 -10.51
C ASP A 22 -5.16 8.48 -10.06
N ILE A 23 -4.73 7.77 -9.02
CA ILE A 23 -5.58 6.77 -8.37
C ILE A 23 -6.22 7.43 -7.15
N GLU A 24 -7.53 7.28 -7.03
CA GLU A 24 -8.27 7.84 -5.91
C GLU A 24 -8.12 6.95 -4.68
N LEU A 25 -7.34 7.40 -3.70
CA LEU A 25 -7.04 6.66 -2.49
C LEU A 25 -7.52 7.41 -1.26
N THR A 26 -7.98 6.67 -0.27
CA THR A 26 -8.22 7.25 1.05
C THR A 26 -6.87 7.50 1.74
N LYS A 27 -6.90 8.29 2.81
CA LYS A 27 -5.69 8.59 3.57
C LYS A 27 -4.99 7.32 4.07
N LEU A 28 -5.76 6.38 4.61
CA LEU A 28 -5.18 5.13 5.13
C LEU A 28 -4.63 4.26 4.02
N GLU A 29 -5.32 4.20 2.89
CA GLU A 29 -4.84 3.44 1.73
C GLU A 29 -3.51 4.00 1.23
N TYR A 30 -3.43 5.32 1.09
CA TYR A 30 -2.18 5.94 0.69
C TYR A 30 -1.07 5.67 1.70
N SER A 31 -1.38 5.77 3.01
CA SER A 31 -0.38 5.55 4.06
C SER A 31 0.21 4.14 4.00
N ILE A 32 -0.61 3.14 3.68
CA ILE A 32 -0.13 1.77 3.50
C ILE A 32 0.83 1.68 2.31
N ILE A 33 0.46 2.28 1.18
CA ILE A 33 1.31 2.30 -0.01
C ILE A 33 2.64 2.98 0.30
N GLU A 34 2.59 4.14 0.97
CA GLU A 34 3.80 4.87 1.33
C GLU A 34 4.72 4.02 2.20
N PHE A 35 4.18 3.43 3.25
CA PHE A 35 4.97 2.62 4.18
C PHE A 35 5.62 1.42 3.48
N LEU A 36 4.85 0.66 2.73
CA LEU A 36 5.36 -0.53 2.06
C LEU A 36 6.35 -0.18 0.95
N SER A 37 6.05 0.85 0.16
CA SER A 37 6.90 1.22 -0.98
C SER A 37 8.24 1.81 -0.57
N MET A 38 8.31 2.41 0.61
CA MET A 38 9.57 2.94 1.14
C MET A 38 10.51 1.83 1.61
N ASN A 39 10.00 0.62 1.77
CA ASN A 39 10.77 -0.53 2.24
C ASN A 39 10.54 -1.74 1.32
N PRO A 40 10.91 -1.62 0.02
CA PRO A 40 10.61 -2.69 -0.94
C PRO A 40 11.27 -4.00 -0.54
N GLY A 41 10.53 -5.08 -0.70
CA GLY A 41 11.02 -6.42 -0.39
C GLY A 41 10.97 -6.81 1.08
N THR A 42 10.69 -5.86 1.97
CA THR A 42 10.56 -6.16 3.40
C THR A 42 9.13 -6.63 3.69
N VAL A 43 9.01 -7.74 4.41
CA VAL A 43 7.72 -8.30 4.78
C VAL A 43 7.27 -7.72 6.12
N TYR A 44 6.05 -7.20 6.15
CA TYR A 44 5.45 -6.69 7.38
C TYR A 44 4.13 -7.40 7.62
N ASP A 45 3.91 -7.85 8.86
CA ASP A 45 2.63 -8.45 9.20
C ASP A 45 1.57 -7.36 9.36
N LYS A 46 0.30 -7.76 9.43
CA LYS A 46 -0.80 -6.80 9.49
C LYS A 46 -0.78 -5.95 10.76
N GLU A 47 -0.30 -6.51 11.86
CA GLU A 47 -0.17 -5.77 13.12
C GLU A 47 0.85 -4.65 12.99
N ARG A 48 1.98 -4.93 12.35
CA ARG A 48 3.02 -3.93 12.15
C ARG A 48 2.55 -2.81 11.22
N ILE A 49 1.86 -3.17 10.14
CA ILE A 49 1.31 -2.19 9.22
C ILE A 49 0.29 -1.32 9.96
N TYR A 50 -0.58 -1.94 10.73
CA TYR A 50 -1.59 -1.22 11.50
C TYR A 50 -0.96 -0.20 12.44
N GLU A 51 0.06 -0.60 13.20
CA GLU A 51 0.77 0.32 14.10
C GLU A 51 1.34 1.52 13.35
N LYS A 52 1.91 1.29 12.18
CA LYS A 52 2.56 2.36 11.41
C LYS A 52 1.58 3.34 10.81
N VAL A 53 0.44 2.87 10.32
CA VAL A 53 -0.50 3.75 9.61
C VAL A 53 -1.59 4.31 10.52
N CYS A 54 -1.95 3.61 11.59
CA CYS A 54 -2.99 4.05 12.53
C CYS A 54 -2.44 4.54 13.86
N GLY A 55 -1.18 4.20 14.17
CA GLY A 55 -0.56 4.55 15.43
C GLY A 55 -1.04 3.64 16.57
N TYR A 56 -0.44 3.85 17.74
CA TYR A 56 -0.75 3.02 18.91
C TYR A 56 -2.14 3.33 19.49
N ASP A 57 -2.69 4.51 19.17
CA ASP A 57 -4.00 4.95 19.68
C ASP A 57 -5.15 4.57 18.75
N GLY A 58 -4.89 3.78 17.71
CA GLY A 58 -5.94 3.34 16.81
C GLY A 58 -6.94 2.46 17.53
N ASP A 59 -8.22 2.78 17.37
CA ASP A 59 -9.30 2.04 18.02
C ASP A 59 -9.69 0.77 17.30
N GLY A 60 -9.08 0.52 16.15
CA GLY A 60 -9.44 -0.61 15.31
C GLY A 60 -8.62 -1.84 15.62
N ASP A 61 -8.80 -2.80 14.75
CA ASP A 61 -8.18 -4.11 14.81
C ASP A 61 -7.33 -4.27 13.55
N SER A 62 -6.21 -4.99 13.67
CA SER A 62 -5.31 -5.23 12.54
C SER A 62 -6.01 -5.91 11.36
N ARG A 63 -7.17 -6.53 11.56
CA ARG A 63 -7.93 -7.13 10.46
C ARG A 63 -8.37 -6.11 9.42
N VAL A 64 -8.46 -4.82 9.80
CA VAL A 64 -8.80 -3.75 8.84
C VAL A 64 -7.74 -3.66 7.73
N ILE A 65 -6.49 -4.04 8.03
CA ILE A 65 -5.41 -4.00 7.05
C ILE A 65 -5.70 -4.94 5.88
N THR A 66 -6.20 -6.15 6.16
CA THR A 66 -6.55 -7.10 5.10
C THR A 66 -7.58 -6.49 4.15
N GLU A 67 -8.59 -5.81 4.70
CA GLU A 67 -9.62 -5.16 3.88
C GLU A 67 -9.06 -3.98 3.10
N LEU A 68 -8.20 -3.17 3.73
CA LEU A 68 -7.59 -2.03 3.04
C LEU A 68 -6.67 -2.49 1.90
N ILE A 69 -5.90 -3.55 2.12
CA ILE A 69 -5.03 -4.11 1.06
C ILE A 69 -5.89 -4.59 -0.12
N ARG A 70 -7.02 -5.24 0.18
CA ARG A 70 -7.94 -5.70 -0.85
C ARG A 70 -8.46 -4.53 -1.69
N ARG A 71 -8.85 -3.44 -1.03
CA ARG A 71 -9.34 -2.24 -1.72
C ARG A 71 -8.26 -1.58 -2.56
N ILE A 72 -7.05 -1.49 -2.02
CA ILE A 72 -5.91 -0.92 -2.76
C ILE A 72 -5.65 -1.72 -4.02
N ARG A 73 -5.61 -3.05 -3.89
CA ARG A 73 -5.37 -3.94 -5.04
C ARG A 73 -6.43 -3.78 -6.12
N LYS A 74 -7.70 -3.65 -5.73
CA LYS A 74 -8.77 -3.43 -6.68
C LYS A 74 -8.61 -2.12 -7.44
N LYS A 75 -8.23 -1.07 -6.73
CA LYS A 75 -8.01 0.25 -7.36
C LYS A 75 -6.85 0.22 -8.35
N ILE A 76 -5.77 -0.46 -7.99
CA ILE A 76 -4.61 -0.61 -8.87
C ILE A 76 -4.98 -1.44 -10.10
N GLN A 77 -5.73 -2.52 -9.91
CA GLN A 77 -6.10 -3.43 -11.00
C GLN A 77 -6.95 -2.78 -12.09
N LYS A 78 -7.58 -1.64 -11.80
CA LYS A 78 -8.30 -0.88 -12.83
C LYS A 78 -7.38 -0.29 -13.88
N TYR A 79 -6.10 -0.14 -13.56
CA TYR A 79 -5.15 0.58 -14.41
C TYR A 79 -3.99 -0.29 -14.90
N THR A 80 -3.68 -1.38 -14.20
CA THR A 80 -2.55 -2.24 -14.56
C THR A 80 -2.77 -3.65 -14.05
N ASP A 81 -2.14 -4.62 -14.70
CA ASP A 81 -2.14 -6.02 -14.25
C ASP A 81 -0.99 -6.30 -13.30
N THR A 82 -0.08 -5.34 -13.10
CA THR A 82 1.07 -5.54 -12.23
C THR A 82 0.64 -5.56 -10.76
N GLU A 83 1.13 -6.54 -10.02
CA GLU A 83 0.88 -6.67 -8.59
C GLU A 83 2.01 -5.99 -7.82
N TYR A 84 1.73 -4.82 -7.23
CA TYR A 84 2.74 -4.08 -6.48
C TYR A 84 2.80 -4.50 -5.01
N ILE A 85 1.66 -4.91 -4.43
CA ILE A 85 1.63 -5.43 -3.06
C ILE A 85 1.47 -6.94 -3.13
N GLU A 86 2.46 -7.65 -2.59
CA GLU A 86 2.49 -9.10 -2.60
C GLU A 86 2.11 -9.66 -1.24
N THR A 87 1.34 -10.73 -1.23
CA THR A 87 1.05 -11.48 -0.03
C THR A 87 2.14 -12.53 0.18
N VAL A 88 2.73 -12.52 1.37
CA VAL A 88 3.68 -13.58 1.77
C VAL A 88 2.93 -14.44 2.77
N TRP A 89 2.50 -15.60 2.32
CA TRP A 89 1.61 -16.47 3.08
C TRP A 89 2.17 -16.83 4.44
N GLY A 90 1.38 -16.61 5.48
CA GLY A 90 1.78 -16.88 6.85
C GLY A 90 2.66 -15.81 7.48
N MET A 91 3.08 -14.79 6.71
CA MET A 91 4.01 -13.76 7.19
C MET A 91 3.48 -12.34 7.07
N GLY A 92 2.77 -12.03 6.00
CA GLY A 92 2.23 -10.69 5.82
C GLY A 92 2.29 -10.20 4.39
N TYR A 93 2.64 -8.93 4.23
CA TYR A 93 2.64 -8.27 2.93
C TYR A 93 3.97 -7.57 2.69
N ARG A 94 4.32 -7.41 1.42
CA ARG A 94 5.51 -6.66 1.03
C ARG A 94 5.26 -5.91 -0.27
N TRP A 95 6.04 -4.87 -0.47
CA TRP A 95 6.06 -4.17 -1.75
C TRP A 95 6.99 -4.91 -2.70
N GLY A 96 6.52 -5.23 -3.89
CA GLY A 96 7.32 -5.90 -4.90
C GLY A 96 8.43 -5.00 -5.41
N LYS A 97 9.54 -5.61 -5.73
CA LYS A 97 10.70 -4.86 -6.27
C LYS A 97 10.53 -4.59 -7.75
#